data_1479d479805b7ec01270b1949bb9536d
#
_entry.id   1479d479805b7ec01270b1949bb9536d
#
_cell.length_a   1.000
_cell.length_b   1.000
_cell.length_c   1.000
_cell.angle_alpha   90.00
_cell.angle_beta   90.00
_cell.angle_gamma   90.00
#
_symmetry.space_group_name_H-M   'P 1'
#
loop_
_entity.id
_entity.type
_entity.pdbx_description
1 polymer ?
#
loop_
_entity_poly.entity_id
_entity_poly.type
_entity_poly.pdbx_seq_one_letter_code
_entity_poly.pdbx_strand_id
1 'polypeptide(L)'
;ETTGIGPDHPLSGEKLSRVLTVYRAADFDDAVAITRRVQLHQGAGHSVGIHSTETTRPLVLAKAIPTSRVIVNQAHTFATGGAFNNGMPFSLSMGCGSWGGNSIDDNLHWKHFMQTTKIVREIPTREPKIEDIFKDYWMATGA
;
A
#
# COMPACT_ATOMS: atom_id res chain seq x y z
N GLU A 1 0.12 26.06 0.97
CA GLU A 1 -1.14 25.39 0.62
C GLU A 1 -1.34 25.46 -0.90
N THR A 2 -1.81 24.37 -1.51
CA THR A 2 -2.09 24.29 -2.95
C THR A 2 -3.28 23.38 -3.22
N THR A 3 -3.89 23.51 -4.38
CA THR A 3 -4.99 22.65 -4.84
C THR A 3 -4.63 21.84 -6.10
N GLY A 4 -3.58 22.26 -6.81
CA GLY A 4 -3.14 21.63 -8.05
C GLY A 4 -2.25 20.41 -7.83
N ILE A 5 -2.40 19.41 -8.70
CA ILE A 5 -1.60 18.18 -8.72
C ILE A 5 -1.26 17.87 -10.19
N GLY A 6 0.00 17.63 -10.48
CA GLY A 6 0.46 17.26 -11.81
C GLY A 6 1.67 18.06 -12.29
N PRO A 7 2.07 17.90 -13.57
CA PRO A 7 3.27 18.53 -14.14
C PRO A 7 3.27 20.05 -14.05
N ASP A 8 2.10 20.68 -14.21
CA ASP A 8 1.95 22.13 -14.14
C ASP A 8 1.95 22.67 -12.70
N HIS A 9 2.06 21.78 -11.72
CA HIS A 9 2.06 22.07 -10.30
C HIS A 9 3.29 21.50 -9.61
N PRO A 10 4.47 22.09 -9.77
CA PRO A 10 5.74 21.50 -9.34
C PRO A 10 5.83 21.25 -7.84
N LEU A 11 5.02 21.93 -7.03
CA LEU A 11 4.94 21.67 -5.59
C LEU A 11 4.15 20.41 -5.24
N SER A 12 3.46 19.78 -6.19
CA SER A 12 2.72 18.53 -5.95
C SER A 12 3.60 17.29 -5.94
N GLY A 13 4.79 17.36 -6.51
CA GLY A 13 5.76 16.26 -6.55
C GLY A 13 6.67 16.19 -5.32
N GLU A 14 7.51 15.17 -5.28
CA GLU A 14 8.54 15.02 -4.26
C GLU A 14 9.61 16.11 -4.42
N LYS A 15 10.02 16.71 -3.32
CA LYS A 15 10.95 17.85 -3.32
C LYS A 15 12.31 17.54 -2.66
N LEU A 16 12.43 16.44 -1.92
CA LEU A 16 13.62 16.04 -1.14
C LEU A 16 14.23 17.22 -0.35
N SER A 17 13.39 18.03 0.26
CA SER A 17 13.75 19.28 0.93
C SER A 17 12.87 19.52 2.17
N ARG A 18 13.07 20.66 2.84
CA ARG A 18 12.24 21.09 3.99
C ARG A 18 10.90 21.71 3.58
N VAL A 19 10.51 21.61 2.32
CA VAL A 19 9.24 22.15 1.81
C VAL A 19 8.18 21.05 1.86
N LEU A 20 7.10 21.29 2.59
CA LEU A 20 5.95 20.43 2.68
C LEU A 20 4.76 21.03 1.91
N THR A 21 4.18 20.25 1.02
CA THR A 21 2.93 20.63 0.34
C THR A 21 1.75 20.22 1.21
N VAL A 22 0.81 21.15 1.39
CA VAL A 22 -0.41 20.94 2.18
C VAL A 22 -1.63 21.08 1.27
N TYR A 23 -2.49 20.08 1.29
CA TYR A 23 -3.81 20.08 0.67
C TYR A 23 -4.89 20.08 1.75
N ARG A 24 -5.96 20.84 1.54
CA ARG A 24 -7.17 20.75 2.38
C ARG A 24 -8.16 19.82 1.69
N ALA A 25 -8.75 18.95 2.47
CA ALA A 25 -9.83 18.07 2.07
C ALA A 25 -11.12 18.48 2.79
N ALA A 26 -12.25 18.32 2.12
CA ALA A 26 -13.56 18.60 2.70
C ALA A 26 -13.95 17.55 3.76
N ASP A 27 -13.56 16.29 3.49
CA ASP A 27 -13.84 15.16 4.35
C ASP A 27 -12.80 14.04 4.12
N PHE A 28 -13.04 12.87 4.68
CA PHE A 28 -12.13 11.73 4.55
C PHE A 28 -12.09 11.16 3.12
N ASP A 29 -13.21 11.11 2.43
CA ASP A 29 -13.28 10.56 1.07
C ASP A 29 -12.56 11.48 0.08
N ASP A 30 -12.70 12.78 0.24
CA ASP A 30 -11.95 13.79 -0.53
C ASP A 30 -10.45 13.69 -0.23
N ALA A 31 -10.06 13.48 1.05
CA ALA A 31 -8.66 13.24 1.41
C ALA A 31 -8.08 11.99 0.74
N VAL A 32 -8.84 10.91 0.66
CA VAL A 32 -8.46 9.69 -0.07
C VAL A 32 -8.29 9.98 -1.55
N ALA A 33 -9.22 10.70 -2.17
CA ALA A 33 -9.16 11.06 -3.59
C ALA A 33 -7.95 11.94 -3.91
N ILE A 34 -7.66 12.96 -3.10
CA ILE A 34 -6.49 13.81 -3.24
C ILE A 34 -5.21 12.97 -3.09
N THR A 35 -5.12 12.16 -2.04
CA THR A 35 -3.94 11.30 -1.78
C THR A 35 -3.69 10.35 -2.93
N ARG A 36 -4.74 9.73 -3.48
CA ARG A 36 -4.62 8.84 -4.65
C ARG A 36 -4.07 9.57 -5.87
N ARG A 37 -4.53 10.79 -6.14
CA ARG A 37 -4.04 11.61 -7.26
C ARG A 37 -2.57 11.98 -7.08
N VAL A 38 -2.15 12.37 -5.87
CA VAL A 38 -0.74 12.68 -5.57
C VAL A 38 0.13 11.44 -5.76
N GLN A 39 -0.28 10.29 -5.24
CA GLN A 39 0.45 9.02 -5.37
C GLN A 39 0.58 8.58 -6.84
N LEU A 40 -0.47 8.70 -7.64
CA LEU A 40 -0.43 8.37 -9.06
C LEU A 40 0.44 9.33 -9.88
N HIS A 41 0.55 10.58 -9.43
CA HIS A 41 1.45 11.55 -10.07
C HIS A 41 2.91 11.22 -9.76
N GLN A 42 3.22 10.96 -8.48
CA GLN A 42 4.56 10.54 -8.04
C GLN A 42 4.45 9.70 -6.75
N GLY A 43 5.16 8.59 -6.70
CA GLY A 43 5.28 7.78 -5.48
C GLY A 43 4.31 6.61 -5.37
N ALA A 44 3.66 6.20 -6.47
CA ALA A 44 2.86 4.98 -6.46
C ALA A 44 3.66 3.78 -5.96
N GLY A 45 3.05 3.01 -5.06
CA GLY A 45 3.62 1.82 -4.47
C GLY A 45 4.46 2.04 -3.21
N HIS A 46 4.91 3.24 -2.90
CA HIS A 46 5.82 3.44 -1.76
C HIS A 46 5.08 3.30 -0.41
N SER A 47 4.39 4.32 0.04
CA SER A 47 3.71 4.33 1.34
C SER A 47 2.74 5.50 1.47
N VAL A 48 1.75 5.35 2.32
CA VAL A 48 0.84 6.40 2.77
C VAL A 48 0.72 6.38 4.28
N GLY A 49 0.61 7.55 4.91
CA GLY A 49 0.41 7.68 6.35
C GLY A 49 -0.99 8.16 6.70
N ILE A 50 -1.50 7.72 7.84
CA ILE A 50 -2.74 8.20 8.41
C ILE A 50 -2.62 8.37 9.91
N HIS A 51 -3.09 9.50 10.43
CA HIS A 51 -3.34 9.72 11.85
C HIS A 51 -4.84 9.77 12.07
N SER A 52 -5.40 8.77 12.75
CA SER A 52 -6.84 8.65 12.97
C SER A 52 -7.13 7.76 14.17
N THR A 53 -8.22 8.05 14.86
CA THR A 53 -8.81 7.19 15.89
C THR A 53 -9.80 6.17 15.30
N GLU A 54 -10.23 6.37 14.04
CA GLU A 54 -11.14 5.49 13.33
C GLU A 54 -10.39 4.26 12.79
N THR A 55 -10.66 3.11 13.35
CA THR A 55 -9.93 1.85 13.05
C THR A 55 -10.19 1.28 11.65
N THR A 56 -11.26 1.69 10.99
CA THR A 56 -11.63 1.24 9.64
C THR A 56 -10.92 2.01 8.52
N ARG A 57 -10.52 3.27 8.78
CA ARG A 57 -9.92 4.15 7.77
C ARG A 57 -8.62 3.62 7.14
N PRO A 58 -7.70 2.97 7.87
CA PRO A 58 -6.51 2.38 7.24
C PRO A 58 -6.84 1.35 6.16
N LEU A 59 -7.90 0.56 6.36
CA LEU A 59 -8.35 -0.43 5.37
C LEU A 59 -8.93 0.25 4.13
N VAL A 60 -9.64 1.35 4.28
CA VAL A 60 -10.14 2.16 3.15
C VAL A 60 -8.97 2.67 2.32
N LEU A 61 -7.95 3.24 2.97
CA LEU A 61 -6.73 3.68 2.29
C LEU A 61 -6.03 2.54 1.55
N ALA A 62 -5.85 1.38 2.19
CA ALA A 62 -5.19 0.22 1.59
C ALA A 62 -5.91 -0.30 0.34
N LYS A 63 -7.24 -0.16 0.27
CA LYS A 63 -8.04 -0.55 -0.90
C LYS A 63 -8.06 0.50 -1.99
N ALA A 64 -7.97 1.78 -1.64
CA ALA A 64 -8.16 2.89 -2.58
C ALA A 64 -6.86 3.38 -3.22
N ILE A 65 -5.72 3.20 -2.53
CA ILE A 65 -4.44 3.80 -2.93
C ILE A 65 -3.46 2.71 -3.35
N PRO A 66 -2.79 2.85 -4.51
CA PRO A 66 -1.75 1.92 -4.95
C PRO A 66 -0.49 2.10 -4.09
N THR A 67 -0.42 1.40 -2.97
CA THR A 67 0.67 1.53 -2.00
C THR A 67 0.99 0.21 -1.32
N SER A 68 2.26 -0.06 -1.07
CA SER A 68 2.71 -1.26 -0.36
C SER A 68 2.61 -1.12 1.17
N ARG A 69 2.44 0.11 1.68
CA ARG A 69 2.43 0.39 3.14
C ARG A 69 1.40 1.43 3.50
N VAL A 70 0.60 1.15 4.51
CA VAL A 70 -0.24 2.14 5.22
C VAL A 70 0.30 2.28 6.63
N ILE A 71 0.89 3.42 6.94
CA ILE A 71 1.48 3.72 8.25
C ILE A 71 0.43 4.40 9.12
N VAL A 72 0.10 3.78 10.25
CA VAL A 72 -0.99 4.23 11.11
C VAL A 72 -0.44 4.80 12.41
N ASN A 73 -0.77 6.06 12.69
CA ASN A 73 -0.45 6.76 13.94
C ASN A 73 1.04 6.72 14.35
N GLN A 74 1.93 6.73 13.36
CA GLN A 74 3.38 6.72 13.58
C GLN A 74 4.04 7.83 12.77
N ALA A 75 5.23 8.26 13.18
CA ALA A 75 6.07 9.15 12.39
C ALA A 75 6.50 8.44 11.11
N HIS A 76 5.94 8.87 9.98
CA HIS A 76 5.98 8.16 8.68
C HIS A 76 7.40 7.78 8.25
N THR A 77 8.31 8.74 8.27
CA THR A 77 9.71 8.57 7.83
C THR A 77 10.43 7.45 8.60
N PHE A 78 10.20 7.35 9.89
CA PHE A 78 10.82 6.31 10.72
C PHE A 78 10.11 4.97 10.58
N ALA A 79 8.78 4.98 10.55
CA ALA A 79 7.99 3.75 10.54
C ALA A 79 8.14 2.94 9.24
N THR A 80 8.30 3.59 8.10
CA THR A 80 8.49 2.90 6.80
C THR A 80 9.79 2.10 6.73
N GLY A 81 10.84 2.57 7.39
CA GLY A 81 12.14 1.89 7.45
C GLY A 81 12.24 0.78 8.50
N GLY A 82 11.15 0.49 9.19
CA GLY A 82 11.13 -0.43 10.32
C GLY A 82 11.43 0.26 11.66
N ALA A 83 10.78 -0.20 12.71
CA ALA A 83 10.97 0.30 14.07
C ALA A 83 10.71 -0.81 15.09
N PHE A 84 11.23 -0.68 16.30
CA PHE A 84 11.04 -1.67 17.37
C PHE A 84 9.58 -1.81 17.84
N ASN A 85 8.73 -0.87 17.50
CA ASN A 85 7.31 -0.84 17.83
C ASN A 85 6.39 -1.10 16.62
N ASN A 86 6.92 -1.58 15.51
CA ASN A 86 6.13 -2.08 14.37
C ASN A 86 6.76 -3.36 13.81
N GLY A 87 6.03 -4.07 12.95
CA GLY A 87 6.47 -5.35 12.42
C GLY A 87 7.28 -5.28 11.12
N MET A 88 7.66 -4.09 10.66
CA MET A 88 8.41 -3.93 9.42
C MET A 88 9.89 -4.29 9.62
N PRO A 89 10.52 -5.04 8.70
CA PRO A 89 11.97 -5.25 8.72
C PRO A 89 12.73 -3.91 8.63
N PHE A 90 13.81 -3.80 9.40
CA PHE A 90 14.69 -2.63 9.31
C PHE A 90 15.39 -2.58 7.96
N SER A 91 15.12 -1.54 7.18
CA SER A 91 15.76 -1.32 5.89
C SER A 91 15.58 0.12 5.41
N LEU A 92 16.59 0.65 4.73
CA LEU A 92 16.49 1.90 3.99
C LEU A 92 16.10 1.68 2.53
N SER A 93 16.06 0.42 2.08
CA SER A 93 15.64 0.01 0.74
C SER A 93 14.26 -0.63 0.80
N MET A 94 13.28 0.04 0.23
CA MET A 94 11.87 -0.35 0.30
C MET A 94 11.33 -0.57 -1.10
N GLY A 95 10.83 -1.78 -1.37
CA GLY A 95 10.15 -2.08 -2.62
C GLY A 95 8.79 -1.39 -2.70
N CYS A 96 8.40 -0.98 -3.90
CA CYS A 96 7.12 -0.35 -4.20
C CYS A 96 6.14 -1.28 -4.91
N GLY A 97 6.45 -2.58 -5.00
CA GLY A 97 5.64 -3.57 -5.69
C GLY A 97 5.44 -3.28 -7.17
N SER A 98 4.48 -3.95 -7.76
CA SER A 98 4.13 -3.76 -9.16
C SER A 98 3.64 -2.34 -9.47
N TRP A 99 3.04 -1.65 -8.50
CA TRP A 99 2.62 -0.25 -8.65
C TRP A 99 3.78 0.70 -8.93
N GLY A 100 4.95 0.45 -8.36
CA GLY A 100 6.18 1.22 -8.61
C GLY A 100 7.15 0.57 -9.58
N GLY A 101 6.74 -0.51 -10.26
CA GLY A 101 7.59 -1.24 -11.20
C GLY A 101 8.71 -2.04 -10.53
N ASN A 102 8.56 -2.40 -9.25
CA ASN A 102 9.55 -3.17 -8.49
C ASN A 102 9.19 -4.63 -8.41
N SER A 103 10.21 -5.49 -8.23
CA SER A 103 10.06 -6.93 -8.05
C SER A 103 9.64 -7.33 -6.64
N ILE A 104 9.75 -6.42 -5.66
CA ILE A 104 9.38 -6.62 -4.26
C ILE A 104 8.48 -5.47 -3.78
N ASP A 105 7.61 -5.76 -2.82
CA ASP A 105 6.70 -4.84 -2.16
C ASP A 105 6.98 -4.67 -0.66
N ASP A 106 8.09 -5.23 -0.20
CA ASP A 106 8.51 -5.28 1.20
C ASP A 106 9.79 -4.45 1.44
N ASN A 107 10.15 -4.25 2.69
CA ASN A 107 11.46 -3.74 3.07
C ASN A 107 12.52 -4.78 2.74
N LEU A 108 13.56 -4.36 2.03
CA LEU A 108 14.62 -5.27 1.60
C LEU A 108 15.32 -5.87 2.82
N HIS A 109 15.34 -7.20 2.91
CA HIS A 109 16.00 -7.92 3.99
C HIS A 109 16.58 -9.25 3.49
N TRP A 110 17.20 -10.03 4.36
CA TRP A 110 17.99 -11.21 4.03
C TRP A 110 17.25 -12.24 3.14
N LYS A 111 15.93 -12.41 3.30
CA LYS A 111 15.14 -13.36 2.50
C LYS A 111 15.15 -13.05 1.00
N HIS A 112 15.32 -11.78 0.62
CA HIS A 112 15.36 -11.37 -0.78
C HIS A 112 16.67 -11.75 -1.48
N PHE A 113 17.69 -12.12 -0.71
CA PHE A 113 19.00 -12.56 -1.21
C PHE A 113 19.19 -14.07 -1.13
N MET A 114 18.18 -14.80 -0.64
CA MET A 114 18.26 -16.25 -0.47
C MET A 114 17.43 -16.97 -1.52
N GLN A 115 17.99 -18.03 -2.05
CA GLN A 115 17.26 -19.01 -2.83
C GLN A 115 16.80 -20.15 -1.91
N THR A 116 15.51 -20.51 -2.02
CA THR A 116 14.94 -21.59 -1.20
C THR A 116 14.59 -22.79 -2.06
N THR A 117 14.90 -23.99 -1.58
CA THR A 117 14.44 -25.25 -2.17
C THR A 117 13.21 -25.74 -1.41
N LYS A 118 12.15 -26.01 -2.12
CA LYS A 118 10.90 -26.53 -1.55
C LYS A 118 10.91 -28.06 -1.61
N ILE A 119 10.63 -28.71 -0.49
CA ILE A 119 10.37 -30.15 -0.44
C ILE A 119 8.87 -30.32 -0.41
N VAL A 120 8.31 -30.84 -1.50
CA VAL A 120 6.88 -31.07 -1.65
C VAL A 120 6.57 -32.52 -1.34
N ARG A 121 5.60 -32.77 -0.44
CA ARG A 121 5.11 -34.10 -0.10
C ARG A 121 3.61 -34.16 -0.37
N GLU A 122 3.14 -35.35 -0.67
CA GLU A 122 1.71 -35.62 -0.78
C GLU A 122 1.02 -35.33 0.54
N ILE A 123 -0.15 -34.75 0.46
CA ILE A 123 -1.10 -34.51 1.56
C ILE A 123 -2.46 -35.11 1.17
N PRO A 124 -3.36 -35.38 2.13
CA PRO A 124 -4.73 -35.77 1.80
C PRO A 124 -5.39 -34.74 0.88
N THR A 125 -6.06 -35.24 -0.16
CA THR A 125 -6.75 -34.42 -1.15
C THR A 125 -7.78 -33.51 -0.48
N ARG A 126 -7.69 -32.22 -0.79
CA ARG A 126 -8.61 -31.16 -0.34
C ARG A 126 -9.19 -30.42 -1.53
N GLU A 127 -9.55 -31.18 -2.55
CA GLU A 127 -10.15 -30.59 -3.76
C GLU A 127 -11.56 -30.06 -3.41
N PRO A 128 -11.79 -28.76 -3.56
CA PRO A 128 -13.11 -28.19 -3.35
C PRO A 128 -14.04 -28.61 -4.50
N LYS A 129 -15.32 -28.80 -4.20
CA LYS A 129 -16.31 -29.07 -5.22
C LYS A 129 -16.57 -27.83 -6.07
N ILE A 130 -16.79 -28.01 -7.36
CA ILE A 130 -17.07 -26.90 -8.28
C ILE A 130 -18.32 -26.13 -7.82
N GLU A 131 -19.31 -26.83 -7.28
CA GLU A 131 -20.53 -26.24 -6.73
C GLU A 131 -20.25 -25.30 -5.56
N ASP A 132 -19.28 -25.62 -4.71
CA ASP A 132 -18.90 -24.77 -3.58
C ASP A 132 -18.11 -23.54 -4.05
N ILE A 133 -17.25 -23.69 -5.08
CA ILE A 133 -16.46 -22.59 -5.63
C ILE A 133 -17.35 -21.55 -6.32
N PHE A 134 -18.30 -21.99 -7.13
CA PHE A 134 -19.10 -21.11 -7.98
C PHE A 134 -20.50 -20.81 -7.42
N LYS A 135 -20.81 -21.25 -6.22
CA LYS A 135 -22.13 -21.09 -5.59
C LYS A 135 -22.66 -19.66 -5.65
N ASP A 136 -21.84 -18.68 -5.21
CA ASP A 136 -22.27 -17.28 -5.16
C ASP A 136 -22.42 -16.68 -6.57
N TYR A 137 -21.58 -17.09 -7.50
CA TYR A 137 -21.68 -16.69 -8.90
C TYR A 137 -22.97 -17.21 -9.54
N TRP A 138 -23.27 -18.49 -9.39
CA TRP A 138 -24.47 -19.10 -9.95
C TRP A 138 -25.74 -18.55 -9.31
N MET A 139 -25.74 -18.31 -8.00
CA MET A 139 -26.87 -17.63 -7.35
C MET A 139 -27.10 -16.21 -7.90
N ALA A 140 -26.05 -15.48 -8.23
CA ALA A 140 -26.13 -14.12 -8.74
C ALA A 140 -26.53 -14.05 -10.23
N THR A 141 -26.19 -15.09 -11.03
CA THR A 141 -26.41 -15.12 -12.48
C THR A 141 -27.59 -15.97 -12.90
N GLY A 142 -28.16 -16.76 -11.99
CA GLY A 142 -29.27 -17.68 -12.30
C GLY A 142 -28.85 -18.89 -13.17
N ALA A 143 -27.57 -19.23 -13.18
CA ALA A 143 -27.01 -20.33 -13.95
C ALA A 143 -27.05 -21.66 -13.14
#